data_efb38ef60b3750f5a0a55a37edce304c
#
_entry.id   efb38ef60b3750f5a0a55a37edce304c
#
_cell.length_a   1.000
_cell.length_b   1.000
_cell.length_c   1.000
_cell.angle_alpha   90.00
_cell.angle_beta   90.00
_cell.angle_gamma   90.00
#
_symmetry.space_group_name_H-M   'P 1'
#
loop_
_entity.id
_entity.type
_entity.pdbx_description
1 polymer ?
#
loop_
_entity_poly.entity_id
_entity_poly.type
_entity_poly.pdbx_seq_one_letter_code
_entity_poly.pdbx_strand_id
1 'polypeptide(L)'
;MTKSGKTFAILGILWKVFLVVIAMHLICIFIQFTIAGSVSRENPLTLIKNQVPGYTTALGTQSSAATIPVNLQCAEADGVCSQIRNFVVPLCANIHMASSMITITACATAVCLMNQLPISLATVIPFIMTLGIAMVASPGAPGGSIM
;
A
#
# COMPACT_ATOMS: atom_id res chain seq x y z
N MET A 1 -31.47 3.82 -21.68
CA MET A 1 -30.13 4.34 -21.33
C MET A 1 -29.11 3.47 -22.04
N THR A 2 -28.34 4.04 -22.96
CA THR A 2 -27.33 3.33 -23.76
C THR A 2 -26.22 2.75 -22.90
N LYS A 3 -25.72 1.57 -23.29
CA LYS A 3 -24.58 0.89 -22.60
C LYS A 3 -23.38 1.84 -22.40
N SER A 4 -23.18 2.78 -23.32
CA SER A 4 -22.14 3.81 -23.28
C SER A 4 -22.26 4.76 -22.07
N GLY A 5 -23.45 5.21 -21.70
CA GLY A 5 -23.63 6.12 -20.56
C GLY A 5 -23.29 5.50 -19.20
N LYS A 6 -23.55 4.20 -19.02
CA LYS A 6 -23.15 3.46 -17.82
C LYS A 6 -21.62 3.32 -17.72
N THR A 7 -20.96 3.10 -18.85
CA THR A 7 -19.48 2.97 -18.89
C THR A 7 -18.79 4.27 -18.48
N PHE A 8 -19.25 5.42 -18.97
CA PHE A 8 -18.69 6.72 -18.55
C PHE A 8 -18.91 7.03 -17.07
N ALA A 9 -20.08 6.67 -16.53
CA ALA A 9 -20.36 6.84 -15.11
C ALA A 9 -19.44 5.96 -14.24
N ILE A 10 -19.22 4.71 -14.64
CA ILE A 10 -18.31 3.77 -13.96
C ILE A 10 -16.86 4.31 -13.99
N LEU A 11 -16.38 4.76 -15.16
CA LEU A 11 -15.05 5.35 -15.28
C LEU A 11 -14.88 6.60 -14.39
N GLY A 12 -15.89 7.44 -14.28
CA GLY A 12 -15.87 8.61 -13.39
C GLY A 12 -15.78 8.24 -11.90
N ILE A 13 -16.43 7.15 -11.49
CA ILE A 13 -16.33 6.64 -10.10
C ILE A 13 -14.94 6.04 -9.86
N LEU A 14 -14.46 5.19 -10.77
CA LEU A 14 -13.15 4.57 -10.66
C LEU A 14 -12.02 5.60 -10.60
N TRP A 15 -12.11 6.69 -11.37
CA TRP A 15 -11.14 7.78 -11.32
C TRP A 15 -11.11 8.48 -9.96
N LYS A 16 -12.28 8.71 -9.35
CA LYS A 16 -12.36 9.28 -8.00
C LYS A 16 -11.75 8.34 -6.95
N VAL A 17 -12.07 7.05 -7.03
CA VAL A 17 -11.49 6.02 -6.14
C VAL A 17 -9.97 5.98 -6.28
N PHE A 18 -9.46 6.02 -7.50
CA PHE A 18 -8.02 6.05 -7.78
C PHE A 18 -7.33 7.24 -7.12
N LEU A 19 -7.89 8.45 -7.24
CA LEU A 19 -7.34 9.64 -6.60
C LEU A 19 -7.36 9.55 -5.06
N VAL A 20 -8.45 9.04 -4.49
CA VAL A 20 -8.56 8.82 -3.03
C VAL A 20 -7.51 7.81 -2.56
N VAL A 21 -7.34 6.71 -3.28
CA VAL A 21 -6.34 5.68 -2.94
C VAL A 21 -4.92 6.26 -2.97
N ILE A 22 -4.57 7.04 -4.00
CA ILE A 22 -3.27 7.72 -4.07
C ILE A 22 -3.08 8.67 -2.89
N ALA A 23 -4.07 9.50 -2.60
CA ALA A 23 -4.00 10.43 -1.47
C ALA A 23 -3.79 9.70 -0.13
N MET A 24 -4.53 8.61 0.10
CA MET A 24 -4.37 7.79 1.31
C MET A 24 -2.99 7.15 1.41
N HIS A 25 -2.43 6.68 0.29
CA HIS A 25 -1.07 6.13 0.26
C HIS A 25 -0.03 7.18 0.63
N LEU A 26 -0.11 8.37 0.04
CA LEU A 26 0.82 9.46 0.33
C LEU A 26 0.74 9.90 1.81
N ILE A 27 -0.47 10.00 2.36
CA ILE A 27 -0.68 10.30 3.78
C ILE A 27 -0.09 9.22 4.66
N CYS A 28 -0.32 7.94 4.34
CA CYS A 28 0.20 6.80 5.09
C CYS A 28 1.74 6.80 5.10
N ILE A 29 2.37 6.97 3.93
CA ILE A 29 3.82 7.08 3.80
C ILE A 29 4.35 8.24 4.64
N PHE A 30 3.75 9.42 4.53
CA PHE A 30 4.18 10.60 5.28
C PHE A 30 4.09 10.37 6.79
N ILE A 31 3.02 9.77 7.29
CA ILE A 31 2.86 9.43 8.71
C ILE A 31 3.94 8.45 9.16
N GLN A 32 4.18 7.38 8.40
CA GLN A 32 5.18 6.37 8.74
C GLN A 32 6.59 6.96 8.81
N PHE A 33 6.98 7.76 7.83
CA PHE A 33 8.30 8.42 7.83
C PHE A 33 8.42 9.51 8.90
N THR A 34 7.32 10.18 9.25
CA THR A 34 7.32 11.14 10.36
C THR A 34 7.54 10.44 11.70
N ILE A 35 6.88 9.30 11.93
CA ILE A 35 7.08 8.47 13.12
C ILE A 35 8.52 7.93 13.16
N ALA A 36 9.01 7.38 12.05
CA ALA A 36 10.37 6.88 11.95
C ALA A 36 11.42 7.98 12.22
N GLY A 37 11.25 9.15 11.61
CA GLY A 37 12.13 10.30 11.83
C GLY A 37 12.11 10.81 13.25
N SER A 38 10.95 10.82 13.92
CA SER A 38 10.82 11.18 15.33
C SER A 38 11.60 10.23 16.25
N VAL A 39 11.56 8.94 15.96
CA VAL A 39 12.25 7.92 16.77
C VAL A 39 13.75 7.92 16.50
N SER A 40 14.18 8.02 15.23
CA SER A 40 15.59 8.05 14.83
C SER A 40 16.26 9.41 15.04
N ARG A 41 15.50 10.46 15.30
CA ARG A 41 15.95 11.87 15.33
C ARG A 41 16.53 12.37 14.01
N GLU A 42 16.12 11.74 12.92
CA GLU A 42 16.48 12.12 11.57
C GLU A 42 15.35 12.92 10.91
N ASN A 43 15.70 13.70 9.89
CA ASN A 43 14.70 14.48 9.18
C ASN A 43 13.83 13.57 8.30
N PRO A 44 12.49 13.51 8.49
CA PRO A 44 11.61 12.66 7.70
C PRO A 44 11.73 12.85 6.19
N LEU A 45 11.97 14.10 5.75
CA LEU A 45 12.14 14.41 4.33
C LEU A 45 13.40 13.80 3.73
N THR A 46 14.48 13.69 4.51
CA THR A 46 15.71 13.02 4.09
C THR A 46 15.48 11.52 3.94
N LEU A 47 14.78 10.90 4.89
CA LEU A 47 14.42 9.47 4.84
C LEU A 47 13.54 9.16 3.61
N ILE A 48 12.53 10.01 3.33
CA ILE A 48 11.68 9.87 2.14
C ILE A 48 12.52 10.00 0.86
N LYS A 49 13.45 10.95 0.79
CA LYS A 49 14.32 11.16 -0.36
C LYS A 49 15.21 9.94 -0.63
N ASN A 50 15.79 9.36 0.43
CA ASN A 50 16.62 8.16 0.32
C ASN A 50 15.82 6.94 -0.15
N GLN A 51 14.51 6.90 0.11
CA GLN A 51 13.61 5.82 -0.30
C GLN A 51 13.09 5.95 -1.76
N VAL A 52 13.31 7.07 -2.45
CA VAL A 52 12.86 7.27 -3.84
C VAL A 52 13.29 6.15 -4.79
N PRO A 53 14.55 5.63 -4.78
CA PRO A 53 14.94 4.51 -5.64
C PRO A 53 14.13 3.23 -5.37
N GLY A 54 13.85 2.93 -4.11
CA GLY A 54 12.98 1.81 -3.72
C GLY A 54 11.56 1.99 -4.26
N TYR A 55 11.01 3.19 -4.15
CA TYR A 55 9.67 3.50 -4.64
C TYR A 55 9.56 3.38 -6.18
N THR A 56 10.53 3.91 -6.93
CA THR A 56 10.53 3.80 -8.40
C THR A 56 10.69 2.37 -8.88
N THR A 57 11.52 1.57 -8.19
CA THR A 57 11.68 0.14 -8.49
C THR A 57 10.39 -0.63 -8.19
N ALA A 58 9.71 -0.32 -7.08
CA ALA A 58 8.42 -0.94 -6.74
C ALA A 58 7.33 -0.63 -7.77
N LEU A 59 7.28 0.61 -8.28
CA LEU A 59 6.36 1.00 -9.35
C LEU A 59 6.61 0.21 -10.65
N GLY A 60 7.88 0.00 -11.00
CA GLY A 60 8.24 -0.72 -12.23
C GLY A 60 8.03 -2.23 -12.13
N THR A 61 8.36 -2.82 -10.99
CA THR A 61 8.29 -4.29 -10.79
C THR A 61 6.94 -4.77 -10.28
N GLN A 62 6.17 -3.90 -9.61
CA GLN A 62 4.94 -4.25 -8.89
C GLN A 62 5.12 -5.43 -7.90
N SER A 63 6.34 -5.62 -7.41
CA SER A 63 6.72 -6.73 -6.54
C SER A 63 7.53 -6.24 -5.35
N SER A 64 7.04 -6.45 -4.15
CA SER A 64 7.77 -6.15 -2.91
C SER A 64 9.03 -7.01 -2.80
N ALA A 65 8.97 -8.28 -3.21
CA ALA A 65 10.12 -9.19 -3.18
C ALA A 65 11.23 -8.73 -4.13
N ALA A 66 10.90 -8.34 -5.37
CA ALA A 66 11.87 -7.83 -6.34
C ALA A 66 12.52 -6.51 -5.91
N THR A 67 11.87 -5.75 -5.03
CA THR A 67 12.36 -4.45 -4.53
C THR A 67 13.28 -4.61 -3.31
N ILE A 68 13.36 -5.78 -2.69
CA ILE A 68 14.17 -6.02 -1.48
C ILE A 68 15.62 -5.53 -1.64
N PRO A 69 16.37 -5.86 -2.72
CA PRO A 69 17.78 -5.43 -2.84
C PRO A 69 17.94 -3.91 -2.84
N VAL A 70 17.03 -3.20 -3.49
CA VAL A 70 17.05 -1.74 -3.54
C VAL A 70 16.66 -1.13 -2.19
N ASN A 71 15.66 -1.70 -1.52
CA ASN A 71 15.26 -1.25 -0.18
C ASN A 71 16.35 -1.47 0.87
N LEU A 72 17.19 -2.50 0.72
CA LEU A 72 18.37 -2.70 1.57
C LEU A 72 19.37 -1.56 1.40
N GLN A 73 19.60 -1.10 0.16
CA GLN A 73 20.47 0.05 -0.12
C GLN A 73 19.88 1.36 0.40
N CYS A 74 18.55 1.55 0.27
CA CYS A 74 17.87 2.71 0.83
C CYS A 74 17.99 2.75 2.36
N ALA A 75 17.78 1.62 3.04
CA ALA A 75 17.94 1.50 4.49
C ALA A 75 19.41 1.70 4.95
N GLU A 76 20.38 1.35 4.10
CA GLU A 76 21.79 1.67 4.34
C GLU A 76 22.05 3.17 4.28
N ALA A 77 21.48 3.85 3.29
CA ALA A 77 21.57 5.30 3.16
C ALA A 77 20.93 6.04 4.35
N ASP A 78 19.93 5.42 4.99
CA ASP A 78 19.29 5.91 6.22
C ASP A 78 20.08 5.54 7.51
N GLY A 79 21.26 4.92 7.38
CA GLY A 79 22.12 4.58 8.52
C GLY A 79 21.68 3.34 9.32
N VAL A 80 20.76 2.53 8.79
CA VAL A 80 20.31 1.30 9.47
C VAL A 80 21.40 0.23 9.42
N CYS A 81 21.74 -0.34 10.58
CA CYS A 81 22.79 -1.34 10.67
C CYS A 81 22.45 -2.61 9.87
N SER A 82 23.47 -3.27 9.31
CA SER A 82 23.33 -4.39 8.38
C SER A 82 22.52 -5.57 8.95
N GLN A 83 22.70 -5.86 10.24
CA GLN A 83 22.00 -6.95 10.90
C GLN A 83 20.49 -6.74 10.94
N ILE A 84 20.04 -5.51 11.24
CA ILE A 84 18.62 -5.16 11.32
C ILE A 84 18.03 -5.08 9.90
N ARG A 85 18.67 -4.36 8.98
CA ARG A 85 18.15 -4.18 7.63
C ARG A 85 18.00 -5.50 6.87
N ASN A 86 18.99 -6.40 6.98
CA ASN A 86 18.98 -7.68 6.28
C ASN A 86 17.91 -8.65 6.81
N PHE A 87 17.43 -8.45 8.01
CA PHE A 87 16.33 -9.23 8.58
C PHE A 87 14.98 -8.55 8.36
N VAL A 88 14.86 -7.26 8.70
CA VAL A 88 13.58 -6.55 8.71
C VAL A 88 13.06 -6.28 7.30
N VAL A 89 13.91 -5.88 6.35
CA VAL A 89 13.47 -5.53 5.00
C VAL A 89 12.84 -6.72 4.27
N PRO A 90 13.47 -7.92 4.21
CA PRO A 90 12.83 -9.08 3.61
C PRO A 90 11.58 -9.55 4.36
N LEU A 91 11.58 -9.47 5.69
CA LEU A 91 10.43 -9.84 6.51
C LEU A 91 9.24 -8.92 6.21
N CYS A 92 9.44 -7.60 6.25
CA CYS A 92 8.40 -6.61 6.01
C CYS A 92 7.90 -6.63 4.56
N ALA A 93 8.73 -7.02 3.59
CA ALA A 93 8.30 -7.16 2.20
C ALA A 93 7.12 -8.14 2.01
N ASN A 94 6.96 -9.09 2.93
CA ASN A 94 5.87 -10.06 2.90
C ASN A 94 4.78 -9.77 3.95
N ILE A 95 5.13 -9.24 5.12
CA ILE A 95 4.18 -9.07 6.24
C ILE A 95 3.50 -7.69 6.18
N HIS A 96 4.21 -6.64 5.76
CA HIS A 96 3.70 -5.27 5.79
C HIS A 96 3.08 -4.85 4.45
N MET A 97 1.84 -5.27 4.20
CA MET A 97 1.10 -4.96 2.98
C MET A 97 0.00 -3.89 3.17
N ALA A 98 0.31 -2.84 3.91
CA ALA A 98 -0.64 -1.75 4.21
C ALA A 98 -1.24 -1.12 2.94
N SER A 99 -0.44 -0.93 1.90
CA SER A 99 -0.89 -0.37 0.62
C SER A 99 -1.94 -1.25 -0.07
N SER A 100 -1.72 -2.57 -0.08
CA SER A 100 -2.68 -3.52 -0.66
C SER A 100 -4.00 -3.53 0.12
N MET A 101 -3.94 -3.46 1.45
CA MET A 101 -5.13 -3.37 2.29
C MET A 101 -5.96 -2.11 1.99
N ILE A 102 -5.31 -0.95 1.85
CA ILE A 102 -5.97 0.31 1.50
C ILE A 102 -6.65 0.17 0.13
N THR A 103 -5.94 -0.35 -0.87
CA THR A 103 -6.46 -0.49 -2.24
C THR A 103 -7.65 -1.45 -2.29
N ILE A 104 -7.52 -2.64 -1.70
CA ILE A 104 -8.59 -3.66 -1.71
C ILE A 104 -9.82 -3.15 -0.96
N THR A 105 -9.64 -2.53 0.21
CA THR A 105 -10.75 -1.97 0.97
C THR A 105 -11.45 -0.85 0.22
N ALA A 106 -10.70 0.04 -0.43
CA ALA A 106 -11.27 1.12 -1.24
C ALA A 106 -12.03 0.58 -2.45
N CYS A 107 -11.49 -0.40 -3.16
CA CYS A 107 -12.16 -1.05 -4.30
C CYS A 107 -13.43 -1.80 -3.86
N ALA A 108 -13.38 -2.56 -2.76
CA ALA A 108 -14.53 -3.26 -2.21
C ALA A 108 -15.64 -2.28 -1.81
N THR A 109 -15.27 -1.19 -1.13
CA THR A 109 -16.21 -0.12 -0.77
C THR A 109 -16.83 0.53 -2.01
N ALA A 110 -16.03 0.82 -3.03
CA ALA A 110 -16.51 1.39 -4.29
C ALA A 110 -17.52 0.46 -4.98
N VAL A 111 -17.25 -0.85 -5.03
CA VAL A 111 -18.16 -1.85 -5.60
C VAL A 111 -19.47 -1.92 -4.82
N CYS A 112 -19.41 -1.90 -3.48
CA CYS A 112 -20.61 -1.86 -2.64
C CYS A 112 -21.47 -0.62 -2.91
N LEU A 113 -20.83 0.55 -3.00
CA LEU A 113 -21.53 1.81 -3.30
C LEU A 113 -22.16 1.79 -4.71
N MET A 114 -21.46 1.25 -5.70
CA MET A 114 -21.99 1.14 -7.08
C MET A 114 -23.20 0.22 -7.16
N ASN A 115 -23.25 -0.83 -6.34
CA ASN A 115 -24.36 -1.77 -6.29
C ASN A 115 -25.42 -1.41 -5.23
N GLN A 116 -25.32 -0.25 -4.61
CA GLN A 116 -26.24 0.22 -3.54
C GLN A 116 -26.38 -0.77 -2.38
N LEU A 117 -25.30 -1.52 -2.10
CA LEU A 117 -25.27 -2.43 -0.99
C LEU A 117 -25.09 -1.65 0.33
N PRO A 118 -25.80 -2.04 1.40
CA PRO A 118 -25.68 -1.36 2.69
C PRO A 118 -24.26 -1.59 3.26
N ILE A 119 -23.54 -0.52 3.49
CA ILE A 119 -22.24 -0.55 4.16
C ILE A 119 -22.48 -0.27 5.64
N SER A 120 -22.33 -1.29 6.48
CA SER A 120 -22.49 -1.21 7.94
C SER A 120 -21.16 -1.55 8.61
N LEU A 121 -20.90 -0.97 9.77
CA LEU A 121 -19.74 -1.33 10.58
C LEU A 121 -19.68 -2.83 10.90
N ALA A 122 -20.84 -3.46 11.07
CA ALA A 122 -20.93 -4.90 11.31
C ALA A 122 -20.43 -5.76 10.15
N THR A 123 -20.48 -5.26 8.91
CA THR A 123 -19.93 -5.95 7.72
C THR A 123 -18.50 -5.56 7.44
N VAL A 124 -18.13 -4.31 7.69
CA VAL A 124 -16.79 -3.77 7.40
C VAL A 124 -15.73 -4.29 8.37
N ILE A 125 -16.04 -4.38 9.67
CA ILE A 125 -15.06 -4.85 10.67
C ILE A 125 -14.62 -6.29 10.43
N PRO A 126 -15.50 -7.29 10.26
CA PRO A 126 -15.07 -8.66 9.92
C PRO A 126 -14.30 -8.73 8.60
N PHE A 127 -14.69 -7.93 7.61
CA PHE A 127 -13.97 -7.86 6.33
C PHE A 127 -12.52 -7.38 6.52
N ILE A 128 -12.30 -6.29 7.26
CA ILE A 128 -10.95 -5.75 7.51
C ILE A 128 -10.11 -6.74 8.32
N MET A 129 -10.69 -7.40 9.32
CA MET A 129 -9.98 -8.39 10.13
C MET A 129 -9.55 -9.60 9.29
N THR A 130 -10.45 -10.13 8.48
CA THR A 130 -10.15 -11.25 7.56
C THR A 130 -9.12 -10.85 6.52
N LEU A 131 -9.25 -9.65 5.95
CA LEU A 131 -8.29 -9.12 4.99
C LEU A 131 -6.90 -8.96 5.61
N GLY A 132 -6.82 -8.48 6.86
CA GLY A 132 -5.55 -8.34 7.58
C GLY A 132 -4.82 -9.68 7.74
N ILE A 133 -5.54 -10.73 8.12
CA ILE A 133 -4.99 -12.08 8.23
C ILE A 133 -4.55 -12.63 6.86
N ALA A 134 -5.40 -12.45 5.84
CA ALA A 134 -5.11 -12.91 4.48
C ALA A 134 -3.88 -12.22 3.88
N MET A 135 -3.68 -10.93 4.17
CA MET A 135 -2.53 -10.17 3.66
C MET A 135 -1.19 -10.64 4.24
N VAL A 136 -1.16 -11.13 5.48
CA VAL A 136 0.07 -11.72 6.07
C VAL A 136 0.47 -13.00 5.36
N ALA A 137 -0.49 -13.76 4.83
CA ALA A 137 -0.26 -14.99 4.07
C ALA A 137 0.02 -14.74 2.58
N SER A 138 -0.16 -13.50 2.10
CA SER A 138 -0.03 -13.16 0.68
C SER A 138 1.45 -13.00 0.29
N PRO A 139 1.90 -13.59 -0.85
CA PRO A 139 3.28 -13.42 -1.30
C PRO A 139 3.53 -12.00 -1.84
N GLY A 140 4.73 -11.46 -1.59
CA GLY A 140 5.19 -10.17 -2.14
C GLY A 140 5.51 -10.17 -3.64
N ALA A 141 4.87 -11.06 -4.42
CA ALA A 141 5.02 -11.20 -5.86
C ALA A 141 4.06 -10.24 -6.62
N PRO A 142 4.31 -9.98 -7.92
CA PRO A 142 3.39 -9.19 -8.72
C PRO A 142 1.97 -9.77 -8.71
N GLY A 143 0.99 -8.96 -8.30
CA GLY A 143 -0.40 -9.40 -8.19
C GLY A 143 -0.71 -10.32 -7.00
N GLY A 144 0.27 -10.63 -6.13
CA GLY A 144 0.10 -11.57 -5.01
C GLY A 144 -1.00 -11.20 -4.01
N SER A 145 -1.32 -9.91 -3.90
CA SER A 145 -2.41 -9.44 -3.05
C SER A 145 -3.82 -9.63 -3.64
N ILE A 146 -3.91 -10.06 -4.90
CA ILE A 146 -5.18 -10.26 -5.61
C ILE A 146 -5.43 -11.76 -5.89
N MET A 147 -4.37 -12.58 -5.88
CA MET A 147 -4.43 -14.03 -5.96
C MET A 147 -4.86 -14.63 -4.62
#